data_4c1011dbc7a2dfbb6e6074766edb87d1
#
_entry.id   4c1011dbc7a2dfbb6e6074766edb87d1
#
_cell.length_a   1.000
_cell.length_b   1.000
_cell.length_c   1.000
_cell.angle_alpha   90.00
_cell.angle_beta   90.00
_cell.angle_gamma   90.00
#
_symmetry.space_group_name_H-M   'P 1'
#
loop_
_entity.id
_entity.type
_entity.pdbx_description
1 polymer ?
#
loop_
_entity_poly.entity_id
_entity_poly.type
_entity_poly.pdbx_seq_one_letter_code
_entity_poly.pdbx_strand_id
1 'polypeptide(L)'
;MALLLLAACGPSGPSAPDAPDAPDTPGSSETGKDPTDEKTEAQKKAAVVEALNTVRKNNGNNTPLTMDAEVCAMAEKMAKLQLDWLLGKYGTDPNGKRYTKDWNDISKLTVKDKKLVGVGGYAAYPTETKIRDWAEKGSTLKKALVRDDSATLVGVGVVHNTDLATKDRYPIMVVVMTY
;
A
#
# COMPACT_ATOMS: atom_id res chain seq x y z
N MET A 1 23.75 5.75 16.53
CA MET A 1 22.30 5.81 16.79
C MET A 1 21.71 6.75 15.74
N ALA A 2 21.19 6.19 14.67
CA ALA A 2 20.60 6.95 13.55
C ALA A 2 19.08 6.96 13.74
N LEU A 3 18.52 8.16 13.93
CA LEU A 3 17.09 8.39 14.07
C LEU A 3 16.46 8.35 12.66
N LEU A 4 15.73 7.27 12.33
CA LEU A 4 14.95 7.19 11.09
C LEU A 4 13.74 8.13 11.22
N LEU A 5 13.74 9.23 10.46
CA LEU A 5 12.53 10.02 10.23
C LEU A 5 11.60 9.23 9.30
N LEU A 6 10.52 8.68 9.85
CA LEU A 6 9.40 8.15 9.07
C LEU A 6 8.60 9.31 8.49
N ALA A 7 8.69 9.53 7.20
CA ALA A 7 7.74 10.37 6.48
C ALA A 7 6.45 9.56 6.29
N ALA A 8 5.42 9.87 7.08
CA ALA A 8 4.12 9.23 6.96
C ALA A 8 3.32 9.87 5.83
N CYS A 9 2.83 9.06 4.89
CA CYS A 9 1.80 9.46 3.93
C CYS A 9 0.45 9.63 4.65
N GLY A 10 0.17 10.83 5.19
CA GLY A 10 -1.12 11.19 5.78
C GLY A 10 -1.58 12.57 5.32
N PRO A 11 -2.89 12.82 5.14
CA PRO A 11 -3.39 14.15 4.79
C PRO A 11 -3.25 15.11 5.98
N SER A 12 -2.70 16.28 5.73
CA SER A 12 -2.67 17.38 6.70
C SER A 12 -4.03 18.07 6.71
N GLY A 13 -4.78 17.94 7.81
CA GLY A 13 -5.97 18.74 8.08
C GLY A 13 -5.66 19.84 9.09
N PRO A 14 -6.31 21.03 9.02
CA PRO A 14 -6.01 22.15 9.90
C PRO A 14 -6.59 21.96 11.30
N SER A 15 -5.80 22.39 12.30
CA SER A 15 -6.16 22.42 13.71
C SER A 15 -7.25 23.46 13.99
N ALA A 16 -8.28 23.09 14.74
CA ALA A 16 -9.25 24.00 15.31
C ALA A 16 -8.94 24.28 16.80
N PRO A 17 -9.31 25.46 17.34
CA PRO A 17 -8.88 25.94 18.65
C PRO A 17 -9.70 25.35 19.82
N ASP A 18 -9.09 25.39 21.00
CA ASP A 18 -9.56 24.94 22.30
C ASP A 18 -10.93 25.50 22.71
N ALA A 19 -11.78 24.67 23.31
CA ALA A 19 -12.96 25.06 24.07
C ALA A 19 -12.92 24.44 25.49
N PRO A 20 -13.48 25.11 26.51
CA PRO A 20 -13.16 24.90 27.91
C PRO A 20 -13.94 23.77 28.60
N ASP A 21 -13.39 23.34 29.74
CA ASP A 21 -13.84 22.32 30.66
C ASP A 21 -15.32 22.38 31.08
N ALA A 22 -15.96 21.21 31.18
CA ALA A 22 -17.19 20.98 31.91
C ALA A 22 -17.12 19.67 32.75
N PRO A 23 -17.84 19.61 33.89
CA PRO A 23 -17.42 18.79 35.04
C PRO A 23 -17.90 17.33 35.03
N ASP A 24 -17.20 16.53 35.86
CA ASP A 24 -17.37 15.13 36.17
C ASP A 24 -18.81 14.67 36.43
N THR A 25 -19.19 13.54 35.83
CA THR A 25 -20.29 12.68 36.29
C THR A 25 -19.77 11.24 36.41
N PRO A 26 -19.91 10.59 37.57
CA PRO A 26 -19.41 9.24 37.78
C PRO A 26 -20.43 8.17 37.36
N GLY A 27 -19.91 7.13 36.72
CA GLY A 27 -20.54 5.81 36.75
C GLY A 27 -21.24 5.34 35.49
N SER A 28 -20.50 4.61 34.67
CA SER A 28 -21.06 3.44 33.97
C SER A 28 -19.94 2.46 33.67
N SER A 29 -20.07 1.27 34.23
CA SER A 29 -19.18 0.13 33.98
C SER A 29 -19.32 -0.31 32.53
N GLU A 30 -18.47 0.14 31.66
CA GLU A 30 -18.27 -0.52 30.37
C GLU A 30 -17.16 -1.55 30.50
N THR A 31 -17.58 -2.79 30.32
CA THR A 31 -16.74 -3.96 30.15
C THR A 31 -15.59 -3.65 29.22
N GLY A 32 -14.37 -3.68 29.76
CA GLY A 32 -13.14 -3.41 29.07
C GLY A 32 -13.01 -4.26 27.81
N LYS A 33 -13.20 -3.63 26.68
CA LYS A 33 -12.58 -4.03 25.44
C LYS A 33 -11.23 -3.35 25.47
N ASP A 34 -10.20 -4.16 25.75
CA ASP A 34 -8.81 -3.77 25.62
C ASP A 34 -8.65 -2.96 24.33
N PRO A 35 -8.07 -1.74 24.32
CA PRO A 35 -7.77 -1.04 23.10
C PRO A 35 -6.62 -1.78 22.41
N THR A 36 -6.92 -2.98 21.91
CA THR A 36 -5.99 -3.77 21.13
C THR A 36 -5.60 -3.00 19.89
N ASP A 37 -4.44 -2.39 19.94
CA ASP A 37 -3.40 -2.26 18.91
C ASP A 37 -3.88 -2.43 17.46
N GLU A 38 -4.94 -1.75 17.06
CA GLU A 38 -5.28 -1.70 15.65
C GLU A 38 -4.31 -0.74 14.97
N LYS A 39 -3.25 -1.30 14.40
CA LYS A 39 -2.23 -0.54 13.66
C LYS A 39 -2.91 0.45 12.73
N THR A 40 -2.49 1.70 12.78
CA THR A 40 -2.92 2.72 11.82
C THR A 40 -2.56 2.30 10.39
N GLU A 41 -3.20 2.89 9.39
CA GLU A 41 -2.88 2.61 7.99
C GLU A 41 -1.40 2.91 7.68
N ALA A 42 -0.85 3.98 8.25
CA ALA A 42 0.56 4.32 8.12
C ALA A 42 1.48 3.22 8.69
N GLN A 43 1.14 2.68 9.85
CA GLN A 43 1.88 1.56 10.44
C GLN A 43 1.75 0.28 9.63
N LYS A 44 0.57 -0.01 9.04
CA LYS A 44 0.36 -1.15 8.15
C LYS A 44 1.21 -1.01 6.88
N LYS A 45 1.26 0.18 6.27
CA LYS A 45 2.12 0.47 5.10
C LYS A 45 3.60 0.33 5.44
N ALA A 46 4.04 0.85 6.58
CA ALA A 46 5.43 0.71 7.04
C ALA A 46 5.82 -0.77 7.25
N ALA A 47 4.93 -1.58 7.85
CA ALA A 47 5.16 -3.01 8.04
C ALA A 47 5.30 -3.76 6.70
N VAL A 48 4.57 -3.35 5.65
CA VAL A 48 4.74 -3.93 4.30
C VAL A 48 6.13 -3.62 3.74
N VAL A 49 6.63 -2.40 3.91
CA VAL A 49 7.97 -2.01 3.44
C VAL A 49 9.06 -2.75 4.22
N GLU A 50 8.90 -2.89 5.54
CA GLU A 50 9.82 -3.67 6.37
C GLU A 50 9.87 -5.14 5.94
N ALA A 51 8.70 -5.76 5.75
CA ALA A 51 8.60 -7.13 5.26
C ALA A 51 9.26 -7.29 3.87
N LEU A 52 9.04 -6.33 2.96
CA LEU A 52 9.67 -6.33 1.65
C LEU A 52 11.19 -6.24 1.75
N ASN A 53 11.73 -5.32 2.56
CA ASN A 53 13.16 -5.17 2.78
C ASN A 53 13.77 -6.43 3.41
N THR A 54 13.07 -7.08 4.33
CA THR A 54 13.48 -8.36 4.93
C THR A 54 13.59 -9.45 3.87
N VAL A 55 12.55 -9.61 3.03
CA VAL A 55 12.56 -10.62 1.95
C VAL A 55 13.63 -10.30 0.92
N ARG A 56 13.85 -9.02 0.55
CA ARG A 56 14.94 -8.59 -0.34
C ARG A 56 16.28 -9.00 0.20
N LYS A 57 16.57 -8.68 1.46
CA LYS A 57 17.83 -9.05 2.13
C LYS A 57 18.04 -10.57 2.14
N ASN A 58 17.01 -11.35 2.45
CA ASN A 58 17.06 -12.80 2.47
C ASN A 58 17.28 -13.42 1.07
N ASN A 59 16.98 -12.66 0.00
CA ASN A 59 17.27 -13.03 -1.39
C ASN A 59 18.60 -12.44 -1.92
N GLY A 60 19.45 -11.91 -1.05
CA GLY A 60 20.77 -11.37 -1.41
C GLY A 60 20.75 -9.92 -1.89
N ASN A 61 19.59 -9.25 -1.90
CA ASN A 61 19.50 -7.84 -2.26
C ASN A 61 19.64 -6.97 -1.00
N ASN A 62 20.77 -6.30 -0.88
CA ASN A 62 21.11 -5.48 0.28
C ASN A 62 20.76 -3.99 0.10
N THR A 63 20.17 -3.60 -1.03
CA THR A 63 19.71 -2.22 -1.27
C THR A 63 18.36 -2.02 -0.59
N PRO A 64 18.28 -1.23 0.50
CA PRO A 64 17.03 -0.99 1.19
C PRO A 64 16.14 -0.06 0.36
N LEU A 65 14.84 -0.33 0.39
CA LEU A 65 13.82 0.54 -0.17
C LEU A 65 13.38 1.58 0.85
N THR A 66 13.29 2.83 0.42
CA THR A 66 12.77 3.94 1.23
C THR A 66 11.38 4.33 0.73
N MET A 67 10.42 4.48 1.66
CA MET A 67 9.07 4.92 1.31
C MET A 67 9.10 6.34 0.76
N ASP A 68 8.41 6.55 -0.37
CA ASP A 68 8.34 7.83 -1.07
C ASP A 68 6.88 8.23 -1.33
N ALA A 69 6.54 9.49 -1.08
CA ALA A 69 5.18 10.00 -1.18
C ALA A 69 4.62 9.98 -2.62
N GLU A 70 5.46 10.29 -3.62
CA GLU A 70 5.03 10.25 -5.02
C GLU A 70 4.80 8.81 -5.48
N VAL A 71 5.67 7.87 -5.06
CA VAL A 71 5.48 6.45 -5.34
C VAL A 71 4.23 5.91 -4.62
N CYS A 72 3.93 6.37 -3.39
CA CYS A 72 2.67 6.04 -2.71
C CYS A 72 1.45 6.50 -3.53
N ALA A 73 1.48 7.72 -4.05
CA ALA A 73 0.38 8.25 -4.88
C ALA A 73 0.22 7.46 -6.19
N MET A 74 1.32 7.02 -6.81
CA MET A 74 1.26 6.14 -8.00
C MET A 74 0.70 4.77 -7.64
N ALA A 75 1.14 4.20 -6.53
CA ALA A 75 0.64 2.91 -6.05
C ALA A 75 -0.86 2.95 -5.72
N GLU A 76 -1.37 4.07 -5.20
CA GLU A 76 -2.79 4.27 -4.94
C GLU A 76 -3.62 4.34 -6.24
N LYS A 77 -3.13 5.06 -7.25
CA LYS A 77 -3.76 5.06 -8.60
C LYS A 77 -3.81 3.66 -9.19
N MET A 78 -2.73 2.89 -9.05
CA MET A 78 -2.67 1.52 -9.52
C MET A 78 -3.60 0.59 -8.70
N ALA A 79 -3.70 0.79 -7.39
CA ALA A 79 -4.63 0.04 -6.53
C ALA A 79 -6.08 0.29 -6.94
N LYS A 80 -6.44 1.56 -7.21
CA LYS A 80 -7.77 1.91 -7.71
C LYS A 80 -8.07 1.23 -9.05
N LEU A 81 -7.14 1.27 -9.98
CA LEU A 81 -7.27 0.62 -11.28
C LEU A 81 -7.51 -0.88 -11.14
N GLN A 82 -6.73 -1.56 -10.31
CA GLN A 82 -6.86 -3.00 -10.08
C GLN A 82 -8.18 -3.35 -9.39
N LEU A 83 -8.62 -2.56 -8.41
CA LEU A 83 -9.90 -2.75 -7.75
C LEU A 83 -11.05 -2.57 -8.76
N ASP A 84 -11.04 -1.50 -9.56
CA ASP A 84 -12.06 -1.22 -10.57
C ASP A 84 -12.15 -2.36 -11.61
N TRP A 85 -11.00 -2.95 -11.97
CA TRP A 85 -10.98 -4.13 -12.85
C TRP A 85 -11.62 -5.35 -12.19
N LEU A 86 -11.27 -5.65 -10.93
CA LEU A 86 -11.85 -6.78 -10.17
C LEU A 86 -13.36 -6.62 -9.96
N LEU A 87 -13.84 -5.39 -9.84
CA LEU A 87 -15.26 -5.06 -9.71
C LEU A 87 -16.00 -5.04 -11.06
N GLY A 88 -15.33 -5.36 -12.16
CA GLY A 88 -15.93 -5.40 -13.50
C GLY A 88 -16.29 -4.02 -14.09
N LYS A 89 -15.77 -2.92 -13.52
CA LYS A 89 -16.07 -1.56 -14.01
C LYS A 89 -15.54 -1.27 -15.42
N TYR A 90 -14.64 -2.11 -15.93
CA TYR A 90 -14.18 -2.05 -17.31
C TYR A 90 -15.15 -2.70 -18.31
N GLY A 91 -16.26 -3.28 -17.80
CA GLY A 91 -17.34 -3.87 -18.60
C GLY A 91 -16.89 -5.05 -19.45
N THR A 92 -17.59 -5.26 -20.57
CA THR A 92 -17.26 -6.28 -21.56
C THR A 92 -16.13 -5.85 -22.48
N ASP A 93 -15.01 -5.39 -21.93
CA ASP A 93 -13.79 -5.23 -22.74
C ASP A 93 -13.21 -6.64 -23.00
N PRO A 94 -13.53 -7.28 -24.12
CA PRO A 94 -13.28 -8.72 -24.28
C PRO A 94 -11.81 -9.08 -24.30
N ASN A 95 -10.93 -8.09 -24.38
CA ASN A 95 -9.48 -8.27 -24.43
C ASN A 95 -8.72 -7.49 -23.37
N GLY A 96 -9.42 -6.87 -22.40
CA GLY A 96 -8.78 -6.05 -21.34
C GLY A 96 -8.02 -4.83 -21.90
N LYS A 97 -8.33 -4.37 -23.12
CA LYS A 97 -7.56 -3.30 -23.79
C LYS A 97 -7.58 -1.99 -23.04
N ARG A 98 -8.75 -1.61 -22.48
CA ARG A 98 -8.88 -0.36 -21.71
C ARG A 98 -8.09 -0.46 -20.42
N TYR A 99 -8.24 -1.56 -19.67
CA TYR A 99 -7.46 -1.83 -18.48
C TYR A 99 -5.96 -1.83 -18.78
N THR A 100 -5.54 -2.53 -19.84
CA THR A 100 -4.14 -2.59 -20.25
C THR A 100 -3.59 -1.22 -20.65
N LYS A 101 -4.40 -0.39 -21.32
CA LYS A 101 -4.00 0.98 -21.65
C LYS A 101 -3.77 1.80 -20.39
N ASP A 102 -4.74 1.83 -19.48
CA ASP A 102 -4.67 2.63 -18.25
C ASP A 102 -3.52 2.14 -17.34
N TRP A 103 -3.30 0.82 -17.29
CA TRP A 103 -2.17 0.21 -16.59
C TRP A 103 -0.83 0.66 -17.19
N ASN A 104 -0.71 0.65 -18.51
CA ASN A 104 0.49 1.10 -19.23
C ASN A 104 0.74 2.59 -19.02
N ASP A 105 -0.30 3.41 -19.02
CA ASP A 105 -0.17 4.84 -18.80
C ASP A 105 0.39 5.14 -17.39
N ILE A 106 -0.08 4.45 -16.35
CA ILE A 106 0.46 4.61 -15.00
C ILE A 106 1.88 4.04 -14.92
N SER A 107 2.14 2.87 -15.48
CA SER A 107 3.44 2.19 -15.38
C SER A 107 4.58 2.89 -16.12
N LYS A 108 4.27 3.79 -17.06
CA LYS A 108 5.25 4.59 -17.78
C LYS A 108 5.62 5.89 -17.08
N LEU A 109 4.88 6.27 -16.05
CA LEU A 109 5.20 7.47 -15.28
C LEU A 109 6.54 7.26 -14.52
N THR A 110 7.34 8.30 -14.52
CA THR A 110 8.58 8.33 -13.74
C THR A 110 8.35 9.05 -12.42
N VAL A 111 9.11 8.66 -11.40
CA VAL A 111 9.18 9.35 -10.11
C VAL A 111 10.64 9.70 -9.88
N LYS A 112 10.95 10.99 -9.71
CA LYS A 112 12.31 11.47 -9.53
C LYS A 112 13.28 10.90 -10.59
N ASP A 113 12.85 10.94 -11.87
CA ASP A 113 13.57 10.41 -13.03
C ASP A 113 13.79 8.88 -13.04
N LYS A 114 13.24 8.17 -12.06
CA LYS A 114 13.28 6.71 -12.00
C LYS A 114 12.08 6.10 -12.69
N LYS A 115 12.29 4.97 -13.34
CA LYS A 115 11.23 4.16 -13.98
C LYS A 115 10.71 3.12 -13.00
N LEU A 116 9.48 2.67 -13.25
CA LEU A 116 8.90 1.54 -12.54
C LEU A 116 9.79 0.30 -12.71
N VAL A 117 10.22 -0.28 -11.59
CA VAL A 117 10.99 -1.52 -11.52
C VAL A 117 10.08 -2.72 -11.23
N GLY A 118 9.24 -2.61 -10.21
CA GLY A 118 8.39 -3.70 -9.79
C GLY A 118 7.01 -3.23 -9.33
N VAL A 119 6.00 -4.11 -9.48
CA VAL A 119 4.66 -3.90 -8.96
C VAL A 119 4.01 -5.20 -8.51
N GLY A 120 3.35 -5.19 -7.36
CA GLY A 120 2.56 -6.28 -6.83
C GLY A 120 1.27 -5.80 -6.21
N GLY A 121 0.14 -6.40 -6.56
CA GLY A 121 -1.16 -6.11 -5.97
C GLY A 121 -1.70 -7.30 -5.18
N TYR A 122 -2.44 -7.01 -4.11
CA TYR A 122 -3.10 -8.01 -3.27
C TYR A 122 -4.34 -7.42 -2.60
N ALA A 123 -5.36 -8.27 -2.39
CA ALA A 123 -6.63 -7.85 -1.76
C ALA A 123 -6.56 -7.78 -0.20
N ALA A 124 -5.37 -7.60 0.33
CA ALA A 124 -5.07 -7.39 1.75
C ALA A 124 -3.68 -6.75 1.88
N TYR A 125 -3.26 -6.36 3.08
CA TYR A 125 -1.87 -5.99 3.31
C TYR A 125 -0.98 -7.24 3.13
N PRO A 126 0.00 -7.21 2.20
CA PRO A 126 0.83 -8.38 1.97
C PRO A 126 1.74 -8.64 3.17
N THR A 127 1.74 -9.89 3.63
CA THR A 127 2.66 -10.37 4.66
C THR A 127 4.01 -10.73 4.05
N GLU A 128 5.02 -10.95 4.88
CA GLU A 128 6.34 -11.45 4.45
C GLU A 128 6.21 -12.73 3.61
N THR A 129 5.37 -13.68 4.05
CA THR A 129 5.10 -14.92 3.29
C THR A 129 4.55 -14.63 1.90
N LYS A 130 3.61 -13.68 1.79
CA LYS A 130 3.05 -13.30 0.48
C LYS A 130 4.07 -12.63 -0.42
N ILE A 131 4.94 -11.80 0.14
CA ILE A 131 6.03 -11.16 -0.61
C ILE A 131 7.06 -12.21 -1.07
N ARG A 132 7.36 -13.21 -0.26
CA ARG A 132 8.21 -14.34 -0.64
C ARG A 132 7.60 -15.14 -1.80
N ASP A 133 6.30 -15.42 -1.77
CA ASP A 133 5.61 -16.03 -2.90
C ASP A 133 5.72 -15.19 -4.18
N TRP A 134 5.71 -13.86 -4.07
CA TRP A 134 5.93 -12.99 -5.23
C TRP A 134 7.34 -13.17 -5.82
N ALA A 135 8.36 -13.32 -4.97
CA ALA A 135 9.73 -13.54 -5.40
C ALA A 135 9.91 -14.88 -6.14
N GLU A 136 9.20 -15.91 -5.69
CA GLU A 136 9.33 -17.27 -6.20
C GLU A 136 8.41 -17.55 -7.40
N LYS A 137 7.12 -17.24 -7.23
CA LYS A 137 6.03 -17.67 -8.13
C LYS A 137 5.36 -16.51 -8.86
N GLY A 138 5.74 -15.27 -8.55
CA GLY A 138 5.13 -14.08 -9.12
C GLY A 138 5.43 -13.85 -10.59
N SER A 139 4.71 -12.92 -11.21
CA SER A 139 5.05 -12.37 -12.53
C SER A 139 6.42 -11.69 -12.50
N THR A 140 6.96 -11.36 -13.66
CA THR A 140 8.24 -10.64 -13.78
C THR A 140 8.29 -9.39 -12.90
N LEU A 141 7.24 -8.56 -12.90
CA LEU A 141 7.19 -7.35 -12.10
C LEU A 141 7.08 -7.62 -10.59
N LYS A 142 6.39 -8.70 -10.18
CA LYS A 142 6.35 -9.12 -8.77
C LYS A 142 7.71 -9.64 -8.30
N LYS A 143 8.42 -10.38 -9.15
CA LYS A 143 9.78 -10.83 -8.86
C LYS A 143 10.76 -9.67 -8.77
N ALA A 144 10.60 -8.65 -9.62
CA ALA A 144 11.44 -7.46 -9.61
C ALA A 144 11.32 -6.66 -8.30
N LEU A 145 10.13 -6.60 -7.66
CA LEU A 145 9.99 -6.00 -6.33
C LEU A 145 11.03 -6.49 -5.32
N VAL A 146 11.37 -7.78 -5.40
CA VAL A 146 12.27 -8.41 -4.43
C VAL A 146 13.71 -8.49 -4.95
N ARG A 147 13.89 -8.83 -6.22
CA ARG A 147 15.20 -9.23 -6.76
C ARG A 147 15.98 -8.11 -7.42
N ASP A 148 15.31 -7.07 -7.89
CA ASP A 148 15.98 -5.99 -8.60
C ASP A 148 16.61 -5.00 -7.59
N ASP A 149 17.92 -4.82 -7.68
CA ASP A 149 18.72 -3.97 -6.80
C ASP A 149 18.78 -2.51 -7.27
N SER A 150 18.33 -2.22 -8.48
CA SER A 150 18.25 -0.83 -8.99
C SER A 150 17.16 -0.01 -8.30
N ALA A 151 16.13 -0.66 -7.75
CA ALA A 151 15.07 0.02 -7.02
C ALA A 151 15.55 0.52 -5.65
N THR A 152 15.28 1.79 -5.37
CA THR A 152 15.60 2.44 -4.09
C THR A 152 14.39 3.11 -3.44
N LEU A 153 13.32 3.35 -4.20
CA LEU A 153 12.09 3.96 -3.73
C LEU A 153 10.96 2.92 -3.73
N VAL A 154 10.08 3.03 -2.74
CA VAL A 154 8.88 2.19 -2.65
C VAL A 154 7.66 3.01 -2.25
N GLY A 155 6.51 2.66 -2.80
CA GLY A 155 5.22 3.17 -2.36
C GLY A 155 4.24 2.04 -2.11
N VAL A 156 3.38 2.23 -1.11
CA VAL A 156 2.28 1.35 -0.78
C VAL A 156 0.98 2.14 -0.92
N GLY A 157 0.22 1.83 -1.96
CA GLY A 157 -1.10 2.40 -2.22
C GLY A 157 -2.19 1.49 -1.67
N VAL A 158 -3.20 2.08 -1.03
CA VAL A 158 -4.34 1.36 -0.46
C VAL A 158 -5.62 2.01 -0.91
N VAL A 159 -6.55 1.22 -1.42
CA VAL A 159 -7.90 1.67 -1.77
C VAL A 159 -8.90 0.75 -1.10
N HIS A 160 -9.80 1.34 -0.32
CA HIS A 160 -10.91 0.64 0.32
C HIS A 160 -12.09 0.52 -0.65
N ASN A 161 -12.67 -0.67 -0.70
CA ASN A 161 -13.89 -0.89 -1.46
C ASN A 161 -15.11 -0.41 -0.66
N THR A 162 -15.79 0.60 -1.16
CA THR A 162 -17.00 1.16 -0.55
C THR A 162 -18.30 0.60 -1.13
N ASP A 163 -18.22 -0.26 -2.15
CA ASP A 163 -19.38 -0.89 -2.75
C ASP A 163 -19.91 -2.01 -1.85
N LEU A 164 -21.11 -1.82 -1.31
CA LEU A 164 -21.75 -2.73 -0.36
C LEU A 164 -21.99 -4.13 -0.95
N ALA A 165 -22.13 -4.26 -2.26
CA ALA A 165 -22.37 -5.55 -2.93
C ALA A 165 -21.12 -6.41 -3.05
N THR A 166 -19.93 -5.80 -3.00
CA THR A 166 -18.67 -6.49 -3.31
C THR A 166 -17.59 -6.33 -2.24
N LYS A 167 -17.81 -5.47 -1.24
CA LYS A 167 -16.81 -5.17 -0.19
C LYS A 167 -16.37 -6.40 0.61
N ASP A 168 -17.25 -7.38 0.80
CA ASP A 168 -16.93 -8.60 1.55
C ASP A 168 -15.97 -9.51 0.76
N ARG A 169 -16.03 -9.46 -0.57
CA ARG A 169 -15.14 -10.22 -1.45
C ARG A 169 -13.80 -9.52 -1.68
N TYR A 170 -13.84 -8.19 -1.77
CA TYR A 170 -12.65 -7.35 -2.03
C TYR A 170 -12.69 -6.12 -1.11
N PRO A 171 -12.42 -6.27 0.21
CA PRO A 171 -12.56 -5.14 1.15
C PRO A 171 -11.56 -4.03 0.87
N ILE A 172 -10.36 -4.39 0.45
CA ILE A 172 -9.28 -3.46 0.10
C ILE A 172 -8.49 -3.98 -1.10
N MET A 173 -7.83 -3.07 -1.79
CA MET A 173 -6.75 -3.37 -2.72
C MET A 173 -5.49 -2.64 -2.27
N VAL A 174 -4.43 -3.40 -2.07
CA VAL A 174 -3.09 -2.89 -1.72
C VAL A 174 -2.16 -3.14 -2.89
N VAL A 175 -1.50 -2.09 -3.36
CA VAL A 175 -0.46 -2.19 -4.38
C VAL A 175 0.86 -1.69 -3.83
N VAL A 176 1.93 -2.43 -4.08
CA VAL A 176 3.31 -2.06 -3.81
C VAL A 176 4.00 -1.79 -5.13
N MET A 177 4.63 -0.64 -5.27
CA MET A 177 5.41 -0.25 -6.45
C MET A 177 6.82 0.14 -6.03
N THR A 178 7.82 -0.17 -6.87
CA THR A 178 9.23 0.20 -6.65
C THR A 178 9.80 0.92 -7.88
N TYR A 179 10.65 1.90 -7.60
CA TYR A 179 11.33 2.75 -8.58
C TYR A 179 12.82 2.88 -8.29
#